data_176b520b8d7a9b3c1ba6a522fcfe67a1
#
_entry.id   176b520b8d7a9b3c1ba6a522fcfe67a1
#
_cell.length_a   1.000
_cell.length_b   1.000
_cell.length_c   1.000
_cell.angle_alpha   90.00
_cell.angle_beta   90.00
_cell.angle_gamma   90.00
#
_symmetry.space_group_name_H-M   'P 1'
#
loop_
_entity.id
_entity.type
_entity.pdbx_description
1 polymer ?
#
loop_
_entity_poly.entity_id
_entity_poly.type
_entity_poly.pdbx_seq_one_letter_code
_entity_poly.pdbx_strand_id
1 'polypeptide(L)'
;MKQKISYNSIASGSAIAFLAIFIAIFVLCLVFFNKPFDTVFYWIFIGLFCVGMLWFFCATPTSIYDDDDSLIEKSTFNTRKYRYSDIKSAKKATAEEYSAYDKRKHLHGKYRNPVLITMKDGSSVVVGSENPDQLADYINKKVS
;
A
#
# COMPACT_ATOMS: atom_id res chain seq x y z
N MET A 1 24.48 -3.30 0.05
CA MET A 1 23.71 -4.10 -0.97
C MET A 1 22.26 -4.11 -0.55
N LYS A 2 21.33 -3.62 -1.38
CA LYS A 2 19.90 -3.52 -1.00
C LYS A 2 19.27 -4.91 -0.98
N GLN A 3 18.95 -5.40 0.21
CA GLN A 3 18.26 -6.68 0.39
C GLN A 3 16.78 -6.42 0.65
N LYS A 4 15.89 -7.08 -0.10
CA LYS A 4 14.44 -7.02 0.17
C LYS A 4 14.14 -7.87 1.40
N ILE A 5 13.55 -7.26 2.43
CA ILE A 5 13.24 -7.90 3.71
C ILE A 5 11.75 -8.11 3.94
N SER A 6 10.91 -7.32 3.30
CA SER A 6 9.46 -7.48 3.43
C SER A 6 8.72 -6.93 2.22
N TYR A 7 7.47 -7.36 2.10
CA TYR A 7 6.55 -6.95 1.07
C TYR A 7 5.16 -6.76 1.69
N ASN A 8 4.48 -5.70 1.32
CA ASN A 8 3.09 -5.48 1.69
C ASN A 8 2.27 -5.42 0.42
N SER A 9 1.53 -6.49 0.13
CA SER A 9 0.52 -6.46 -0.92
C SER A 9 -0.76 -5.87 -0.37
N ILE A 10 -1.03 -4.61 -0.69
CA ILE A 10 -2.34 -4.06 -0.42
C ILE A 10 -3.33 -4.82 -1.29
N ALA A 11 -4.19 -5.60 -0.63
CA ALA A 11 -5.41 -6.13 -1.19
C ALA A 11 -5.29 -6.66 -2.64
N SER A 12 -4.28 -7.50 -2.92
CA SER A 12 -4.18 -8.16 -4.23
C SER A 12 -5.48 -8.85 -4.62
N GLY A 13 -6.20 -9.45 -3.66
CA GLY A 13 -7.48 -10.11 -3.89
C GLY A 13 -8.62 -9.16 -4.22
N SER A 14 -8.79 -8.08 -3.47
CA SER A 14 -9.87 -7.11 -3.70
C SER A 14 -9.66 -6.28 -4.97
N ALA A 15 -8.42 -5.90 -5.25
CA ALA A 15 -8.08 -5.15 -6.46
C ALA A 15 -8.22 -6.01 -7.73
N ILE A 16 -7.82 -7.28 -7.68
CA ILE A 16 -8.01 -8.24 -8.79
C ILE A 16 -9.50 -8.52 -8.98
N ALA A 17 -10.27 -8.74 -7.89
CA ALA A 17 -11.71 -8.93 -7.97
C ALA A 17 -12.41 -7.70 -8.55
N PHE A 18 -12.03 -6.50 -8.15
CA PHE A 18 -12.59 -5.26 -8.70
C PHE A 18 -12.28 -5.10 -10.18
N LEU A 19 -11.05 -5.38 -10.59
CA LEU A 19 -10.65 -5.36 -12.00
C LEU A 19 -11.41 -6.41 -12.82
N ALA A 20 -11.57 -7.64 -12.29
CA ALA A 20 -12.32 -8.71 -12.96
C ALA A 20 -13.80 -8.36 -13.12
N ILE A 21 -14.45 -7.80 -12.10
CA ILE A 21 -15.83 -7.32 -12.16
C ILE A 21 -15.96 -6.21 -13.21
N PHE A 22 -15.01 -5.29 -13.23
CA PHE A 22 -15.03 -4.17 -14.18
C PHE A 22 -14.88 -4.63 -15.63
N ILE A 23 -13.97 -5.59 -15.90
CA ILE A 23 -13.80 -6.22 -17.21
C ILE A 23 -15.06 -6.99 -17.59
N ALA A 24 -15.68 -7.74 -16.68
CA ALA A 24 -16.91 -8.47 -16.95
C ALA A 24 -18.07 -7.54 -17.31
N ILE A 25 -18.24 -6.43 -16.60
CA ILE A 25 -19.24 -5.40 -16.93
C ILE A 25 -18.95 -4.79 -18.31
N PHE A 26 -17.68 -4.53 -18.63
CA PHE A 26 -17.30 -4.00 -19.94
C PHE A 26 -17.65 -4.94 -21.08
N VAL A 27 -17.31 -6.23 -20.94
CA VAL A 27 -17.65 -7.26 -21.93
C VAL A 27 -19.16 -7.41 -22.08
N LEU A 28 -19.91 -7.42 -20.97
CA LEU A 28 -21.37 -7.45 -21.00
C LEU A 28 -21.95 -6.24 -21.74
N CYS A 29 -21.43 -5.05 -21.49
CA CYS A 29 -21.85 -3.85 -22.21
C CYS A 29 -21.57 -3.97 -23.73
N LEU A 30 -20.41 -4.50 -24.13
CA LEU A 30 -20.09 -4.70 -25.55
C LEU A 30 -21.01 -5.72 -26.22
N VAL A 31 -21.40 -6.79 -25.50
CA VAL A 31 -22.25 -7.86 -26.06
C VAL A 31 -23.71 -7.43 -26.15
N PHE A 32 -24.24 -6.76 -25.15
CA PHE A 32 -25.66 -6.41 -25.08
C PHE A 32 -26.01 -5.12 -25.79
N PHE A 33 -25.09 -4.17 -25.89
CA PHE A 33 -25.31 -2.93 -26.64
C PHE A 33 -24.70 -3.02 -28.05
N ASN A 34 -25.32 -3.77 -28.91
CA ASN A 34 -24.91 -3.99 -30.32
C ASN A 34 -25.09 -2.72 -31.20
N LYS A 35 -25.29 -1.56 -30.61
CA LYS A 35 -25.32 -0.25 -31.26
C LYS A 35 -24.08 0.56 -30.88
N PRO A 36 -23.56 1.40 -31.80
CA PRO A 36 -22.50 2.34 -31.40
C PRO A 36 -22.99 3.11 -30.19
N PHE A 37 -22.28 2.98 -29.11
CA PHE A 37 -22.56 3.64 -27.83
C PHE A 37 -22.90 5.08 -28.09
N ASP A 38 -24.03 5.54 -27.56
CA ASP A 38 -24.30 6.96 -27.44
C ASP A 38 -23.04 7.57 -26.84
N THR A 39 -22.42 8.51 -27.54
CA THR A 39 -21.04 8.98 -27.33
C THR A 39 -20.78 9.36 -25.85
N VAL A 40 -21.83 9.81 -25.17
CA VAL A 40 -21.79 10.20 -23.74
C VAL A 40 -21.53 8.99 -22.82
N PHE A 41 -22.23 7.87 -23.04
CA PHE A 41 -22.04 6.65 -22.24
C PHE A 41 -20.63 6.07 -22.37
N TYR A 42 -20.09 6.10 -23.58
CA TYR A 42 -18.73 5.64 -23.86
C TYR A 42 -17.68 6.45 -23.07
N TRP A 43 -17.80 7.77 -23.05
CA TRP A 43 -16.89 8.65 -22.33
C TRP A 43 -17.02 8.53 -20.82
N ILE A 44 -18.24 8.37 -20.29
CA ILE A 44 -18.45 8.09 -18.86
C ILE A 44 -17.77 6.79 -18.48
N PHE A 45 -17.91 5.75 -19.29
CA PHE A 45 -17.31 4.45 -19.01
C PHE A 45 -15.78 4.49 -19.04
N ILE A 46 -15.19 5.14 -20.05
CA ILE A 46 -13.74 5.36 -20.11
C ILE A 46 -13.26 6.17 -18.89
N GLY A 47 -13.98 7.21 -18.50
CA GLY A 47 -13.66 8.00 -17.31
C GLY A 47 -13.64 7.16 -16.04
N LEU A 48 -14.66 6.34 -15.80
CA LEU A 48 -14.71 5.41 -14.67
C LEU A 48 -13.60 4.37 -14.72
N PHE A 49 -13.27 3.85 -15.90
CA PHE A 49 -12.15 2.92 -16.09
C PHE A 49 -10.81 3.58 -15.73
N CYS A 50 -10.57 4.79 -16.19
CA CYS A 50 -9.35 5.54 -15.87
C CYS A 50 -9.25 5.83 -14.38
N VAL A 51 -10.35 6.21 -13.71
CA VAL A 51 -10.40 6.42 -12.25
C VAL A 51 -10.12 5.12 -11.51
N GLY A 52 -10.71 4.01 -11.94
CA GLY A 52 -10.47 2.68 -11.35
C GLY A 52 -9.01 2.23 -11.52
N MET A 53 -8.42 2.45 -12.68
CA MET A 53 -7.00 2.16 -12.94
C MET A 53 -6.09 3.06 -12.11
N LEU A 54 -6.37 4.36 -12.00
CA LEU A 54 -5.62 5.26 -11.13
C LEU A 54 -5.69 4.81 -9.68
N TRP A 55 -6.87 4.42 -9.20
CA TRP A 55 -7.03 3.90 -7.85
C TRP A 55 -6.25 2.59 -7.65
N PHE A 56 -6.29 1.69 -8.62
CA PHE A 56 -5.49 0.45 -8.61
C PHE A 56 -3.98 0.75 -8.52
N PHE A 57 -3.48 1.69 -9.30
CA PHE A 57 -2.07 2.10 -9.26
C PHE A 57 -1.70 2.83 -7.95
N CYS A 58 -2.61 3.61 -7.38
CA CYS A 58 -2.41 4.24 -6.08
C CYS A 58 -2.39 3.24 -4.91
N ALA A 59 -3.10 2.11 -5.06
CA ALA A 59 -3.13 1.01 -4.09
C ALA A 59 -1.97 0.01 -4.27
N THR A 60 -0.90 0.39 -4.97
CA THR A 60 0.21 -0.52 -5.30
C THR A 60 0.97 -1.01 -4.06
N PRO A 61 1.48 -2.23 -4.14
CA PRO A 61 2.22 -2.85 -3.05
C PRO A 61 3.48 -2.06 -2.69
N THR A 62 3.78 -2.00 -1.41
CA THR A 62 5.03 -1.45 -0.91
C THR A 62 6.03 -2.57 -0.65
N SER A 63 7.29 -2.35 -0.98
CA SER A 63 8.39 -3.26 -0.66
C SER A 63 9.34 -2.58 0.31
N ILE A 64 9.83 -3.35 1.27
CA ILE A 64 10.78 -2.88 2.27
C ILE A 64 12.13 -3.51 2.00
N TYR A 65 13.14 -2.68 1.92
CA TYR A 65 14.53 -3.06 1.69
C TYR A 65 15.39 -2.62 2.88
N ASP A 66 16.40 -3.43 3.16
CA ASP A 66 17.52 -3.06 4.00
C ASP A 66 18.66 -2.49 3.13
N ASP A 67 19.22 -1.38 3.55
CA ASP A 67 20.33 -0.68 2.90
C ASP A 67 21.39 -0.35 3.98
N ASP A 68 21.92 -1.39 4.62
CA ASP A 68 22.93 -1.37 5.70
C ASP A 68 22.63 -0.35 6.83
N ASP A 69 22.56 0.92 6.52
CA ASP A 69 22.31 2.03 7.48
C ASP A 69 20.85 2.47 7.58
N SER A 70 19.98 1.94 6.74
CA SER A 70 18.62 2.45 6.63
C SER A 70 17.59 1.44 6.14
N LEU A 71 16.38 1.60 6.62
CA LEU A 71 15.18 0.96 6.12
C LEU A 71 14.60 1.79 4.97
N ILE A 72 14.36 1.16 3.82
CA ILE A 72 13.79 1.81 2.65
C ILE A 72 12.41 1.22 2.36
N GLU A 73 11.38 2.03 2.47
CA GLU A 73 10.03 1.72 2.00
C GLU A 73 9.87 2.24 0.57
N LYS A 74 9.70 1.36 -0.39
CA LYS A 74 9.51 1.69 -1.80
C LYS A 74 8.10 1.33 -2.24
N SER A 75 7.35 2.31 -2.71
CA SER A 75 6.10 2.14 -3.45
C SER A 75 6.30 2.55 -4.91
N THR A 76 5.29 2.36 -5.76
CA THR A 76 5.37 2.72 -7.19
C THR A 76 5.73 4.20 -7.40
N PHE A 77 5.20 5.09 -6.58
CA PHE A 77 5.36 6.54 -6.76
C PHE A 77 6.21 7.21 -5.69
N ASN A 78 6.59 6.50 -4.63
CA ASN A 78 7.30 7.10 -3.51
C ASN A 78 8.33 6.16 -2.92
N THR A 79 9.45 6.72 -2.51
CA THR A 79 10.50 6.03 -1.77
C THR A 79 10.77 6.81 -0.50
N ARG A 80 10.61 6.15 0.65
CA ARG A 80 10.92 6.72 1.96
C ARG A 80 12.11 5.99 2.54
N LYS A 81 13.03 6.75 3.13
CA LYS A 81 14.24 6.22 3.75
C LYS A 81 14.25 6.61 5.22
N TYR A 82 14.42 5.63 6.11
CA TYR A 82 14.48 5.77 7.55
C TYR A 82 15.84 5.27 8.02
N ARG A 83 16.67 6.12 8.59
CA ARG A 83 17.98 5.72 9.12
C ARG A 83 17.78 4.92 10.40
N TYR A 84 18.50 3.83 10.56
CA TYR A 84 18.45 3.03 11.79
C TYR A 84 18.93 3.84 13.01
N SER A 85 19.86 4.77 12.82
CA SER A 85 20.30 5.71 13.86
C SER A 85 19.17 6.54 14.47
N ASP A 86 18.12 6.83 13.70
CA ASP A 86 17.01 7.68 14.09
C ASP A 86 15.82 6.87 14.65
N ILE A 87 15.85 5.56 14.49
CA ILE A 87 14.83 4.65 14.99
C ILE A 87 15.11 4.33 16.47
N LYS A 88 14.08 4.41 17.30
CA LYS A 88 14.11 4.01 18.71
C LYS A 88 13.68 2.55 18.88
N SER A 89 12.57 2.16 18.28
CA SER A 89 12.01 0.82 18.35
C SER A 89 10.97 0.57 17.26
N ALA A 90 10.69 -0.69 17.00
CA ALA A 90 9.61 -1.11 16.11
C ALA A 90 8.74 -2.16 16.80
N LYS A 91 7.44 -2.14 16.54
CA LYS A 91 6.49 -3.15 17.02
C LYS A 91 5.35 -3.32 16.04
N LYS A 92 4.71 -4.48 16.06
CA LYS A 92 3.43 -4.66 15.40
C LYS A 92 2.41 -3.68 15.98
N ALA A 93 1.77 -2.90 15.13
CA ALA A 93 0.75 -1.96 15.57
C ALA A 93 -0.54 -2.70 15.94
N THR A 94 -1.17 -2.30 17.04
CA THR A 94 -2.53 -2.73 17.36
C THR A 94 -3.53 -2.07 16.41
N ALA A 95 -4.74 -2.63 16.31
CA ALA A 95 -5.80 -2.05 15.49
C ALA A 95 -6.14 -0.61 15.90
N GLU A 96 -6.12 -0.33 17.21
CA GLU A 96 -6.38 1.00 17.76
C GLU A 96 -5.26 1.99 17.43
N GLU A 97 -4.00 1.59 17.61
CA GLU A 97 -2.83 2.42 17.29
C GLU A 97 -2.79 2.76 15.80
N TYR A 98 -3.07 1.77 14.95
CA TYR A 98 -3.13 1.98 13.52
C TYR A 98 -4.29 2.89 13.12
N SER A 99 -5.49 2.68 13.68
CA SER A 99 -6.65 3.53 13.41
C SER A 99 -6.38 4.99 13.81
N ALA A 100 -5.77 5.23 14.96
CA ALA A 100 -5.41 6.57 15.41
C ALA A 100 -4.35 7.24 14.51
N TYR A 101 -3.39 6.45 14.01
CA TYR A 101 -2.38 6.91 13.07
C TYR A 101 -2.99 7.18 11.68
N ASP A 102 -3.83 6.26 11.18
CA ASP A 102 -4.49 6.35 9.88
C ASP A 102 -5.37 7.61 9.78
N LYS A 103 -6.17 7.89 10.81
CA LYS A 103 -6.98 9.11 10.88
C LYS A 103 -6.14 10.39 10.80
N ARG A 104 -4.98 10.43 11.50
CA ARG A 104 -4.08 11.60 11.48
C ARG A 104 -3.39 11.81 10.14
N LYS A 105 -3.08 10.75 9.43
CA LYS A 105 -2.30 10.76 8.18
C LYS A 105 -3.14 10.55 6.92
N HIS A 106 -4.46 10.34 7.07
CA HIS A 106 -5.40 10.11 5.96
C HIS A 106 -4.95 8.98 5.02
N LEU A 107 -4.49 7.85 5.59
CA LEU A 107 -3.95 6.72 4.83
C LEU A 107 -5.03 5.81 4.24
N HIS A 108 -6.28 5.94 4.72
CA HIS A 108 -7.45 5.16 4.26
C HIS A 108 -7.23 3.64 4.27
N GLY A 109 -6.66 3.12 5.36
CA GLY A 109 -6.42 1.69 5.51
C GLY A 109 -5.31 1.13 4.62
N LYS A 110 -4.35 1.95 4.24
CA LYS A 110 -3.26 1.60 3.31
C LYS A 110 -2.46 0.36 3.69
N TYR A 111 -2.32 0.06 4.97
CA TYR A 111 -1.49 -1.05 5.44
C TYR A 111 -2.34 -2.16 6.07
N ARG A 112 -2.21 -3.39 5.56
CA ARG A 112 -2.96 -4.55 6.07
C ARG A 112 -2.40 -5.07 7.39
N ASN A 113 -1.08 -5.18 7.49
CA ASN A 113 -0.36 -5.65 8.67
C ASN A 113 0.65 -4.56 9.07
N PRO A 114 0.22 -3.53 9.81
CA PRO A 114 1.05 -2.39 10.09
C PRO A 114 2.11 -2.68 11.16
N VAL A 115 3.33 -2.21 10.92
CA VAL A 115 4.42 -2.13 11.89
C VAL A 115 4.61 -0.66 12.26
N LEU A 116 4.50 -0.36 13.54
CA LEU A 116 4.73 0.97 14.09
C LEU A 116 6.20 1.13 14.43
N ILE A 117 6.85 2.06 13.78
CA ILE A 117 8.24 2.44 14.04
C ILE A 117 8.22 3.74 14.84
N THR A 118 8.79 3.72 16.02
CA THR A 118 8.95 4.90 16.87
C THR A 118 10.34 5.48 16.63
N MET A 119 10.41 6.76 16.30
CA MET A 119 11.66 7.47 16.08
C MET A 119 12.18 8.05 17.40
N LYS A 120 13.48 8.36 17.45
CA LYS A 120 14.11 8.97 18.65
C LYS A 120 13.60 10.38 18.95
N ASP A 121 13.10 11.09 17.96
CA ASP A 121 12.47 12.42 18.12
C ASP A 121 11.04 12.35 18.68
N GLY A 122 10.52 11.13 18.97
CA GLY A 122 9.16 10.90 19.46
C GLY A 122 8.12 10.78 18.35
N SER A 123 8.48 10.99 17.09
CA SER A 123 7.57 10.77 15.97
C SER A 123 7.35 9.27 15.73
N SER A 124 6.27 8.94 15.04
CA SER A 124 5.96 7.56 14.68
C SER A 124 5.67 7.45 13.20
N VAL A 125 6.13 6.35 12.63
CA VAL A 125 5.90 6.00 11.24
C VAL A 125 5.30 4.60 11.17
N VAL A 126 4.40 4.38 10.23
CA VAL A 126 3.82 3.05 9.99
C VAL A 126 4.28 2.56 8.63
N VAL A 127 4.73 1.32 8.60
CA VAL A 127 5.05 0.57 7.38
C VAL A 127 4.26 -0.74 7.34
N GLY A 128 3.95 -1.23 6.15
CA GLY A 128 3.23 -2.49 5.99
C GLY A 128 4.17 -3.66 5.79
N SER A 129 3.80 -4.84 6.31
CA SER A 129 4.57 -6.07 6.13
C SER A 129 3.65 -7.29 6.07
N GLU A 130 4.00 -8.31 5.28
CA GLU A 130 3.33 -9.60 5.35
C GLU A 130 3.55 -10.29 6.71
N ASN A 131 4.74 -10.10 7.27
CA ASN A 131 5.14 -10.67 8.56
C ASN A 131 5.56 -9.54 9.51
N PRO A 132 4.59 -8.85 10.16
CA PRO A 132 4.87 -7.66 10.95
C PRO A 132 5.75 -7.92 12.17
N ASP A 133 5.62 -9.09 12.79
CA ASP A 133 6.44 -9.47 13.95
C ASP A 133 7.90 -9.67 13.54
N GLN A 134 8.15 -10.39 12.43
CA GLN A 134 9.50 -10.59 11.91
C GLN A 134 10.17 -9.28 11.47
N LEU A 135 9.40 -8.37 10.87
CA LEU A 135 9.93 -7.08 10.47
C LEU A 135 10.28 -6.22 11.70
N ALA A 136 9.42 -6.22 12.71
CA ALA A 136 9.67 -5.49 13.95
C ALA A 136 10.94 -6.02 14.66
N ASP A 137 11.08 -7.34 14.78
CA ASP A 137 12.25 -7.98 15.39
C ASP A 137 13.53 -7.68 14.58
N TYR A 138 13.44 -7.72 13.25
CA TYR A 138 14.57 -7.37 12.39
C TYR A 138 15.04 -5.94 12.62
N ILE A 139 14.10 -4.98 12.63
CA ILE A 139 14.42 -3.57 12.88
C ILE A 139 15.04 -3.40 14.28
N ASN A 140 14.43 -3.99 15.30
CA ASN A 140 14.94 -3.88 16.69
C ASN A 140 16.33 -4.46 16.83
N LYS A 141 16.65 -5.55 16.13
CA LYS A 141 18.00 -6.13 16.11
C LYS A 141 19.05 -5.21 15.45
N LYS A 142 18.61 -4.40 14.47
CA LYS A 142 19.50 -3.45 13.78
C LYS A 142 19.74 -2.17 14.57
N VAL A 143 18.82 -1.79 15.47
CA VAL A 143 18.90 -0.54 16.25
C VAL A 143 19.41 -0.75 17.68
N SER A 144 19.45 -2.01 18.16
CA SER A 144 20.10 -2.37 19.44
C SER A 144 21.60 -2.45 19.29
#